data_12d4da2b0dcd04ae8701aed9168bcb47
#
_entry.id   12d4da2b0dcd04ae8701aed9168bcb47
#
_cell.length_a   1.000
_cell.length_b   1.000
_cell.length_c   1.000
_cell.angle_alpha   90.00
_cell.angle_beta   90.00
_cell.angle_gamma   90.00
#
_symmetry.space_group_name_H-M   'P 1'
#
loop_
_entity.id
_entity.type
_entity.pdbx_description
1 polymer ?
#
loop_
_entity_poly.entity_id
_entity_poly.type
_entity_poly.pdbx_seq_one_letter_code
_entity_poly.pdbx_strand_id
1 'polypeptide(L)'
;EKEIAYLNKLLENARKDKSSTIQKVSIINQKIHKGKEMIQSLMNEVNYLDGQIKKNESVKYGLESDKQRMLEFYSKMVYETWKKRNESDKLIYIFSSSSFSQAYARYKYFEQVQDYSKRQIQLIEQTNDSLTAINRELSKLIILKSETQSKITSQNNQLIREQNEANTYIADLKKKEKELLRKLNIEIKNRERFKKELEKLIAAQAKKSGSKNSTYKLTPEEKLISDDFAKNRGKLPWPVEQGFVSEKFGVNV
;
A
#
# COMPACT_ATOMS: atom_id res chain seq x y z
N GLU A 1 -26.14 15.98 -38.61
CA GLU A 1 -26.19 16.79 -37.36
C GLU A 1 -26.63 15.97 -36.15
N LYS A 2 -27.70 15.15 -36.25
CA LYS A 2 -28.16 14.30 -35.12
C LYS A 2 -27.08 13.32 -34.62
N GLU A 3 -26.29 12.78 -35.53
CA GLU A 3 -25.22 11.81 -35.22
C GLU A 3 -24.03 12.48 -34.53
N ILE A 4 -23.68 13.71 -34.92
CA ILE A 4 -22.63 14.50 -34.25
C ILE A 4 -23.09 14.92 -32.85
N ALA A 5 -24.36 15.30 -32.67
CA ALA A 5 -24.94 15.61 -31.38
C ALA A 5 -24.94 14.39 -30.45
N TYR A 6 -25.23 13.19 -30.99
CA TYR A 6 -25.15 11.93 -30.27
C TYR A 6 -23.69 11.58 -29.83
N LEU A 7 -22.73 11.75 -30.74
CA LEU A 7 -21.30 11.54 -30.43
C LEU A 7 -20.78 12.55 -29.43
N ASN A 8 -21.20 13.80 -29.48
CA ASN A 8 -20.85 14.80 -28.47
C ASN A 8 -21.43 14.44 -27.10
N LYS A 9 -22.66 13.93 -27.04
CA LYS A 9 -23.26 13.42 -25.80
C LYS A 9 -22.53 12.20 -25.26
N LEU A 10 -22.09 11.27 -26.12
CA LEU A 10 -21.26 10.15 -25.75
C LEU A 10 -19.88 10.58 -25.20
N LEU A 11 -19.28 11.60 -25.82
CA LEU A 11 -18.02 12.20 -25.34
C LEU A 11 -18.19 12.87 -23.98
N GLU A 12 -19.30 13.55 -23.74
CA GLU A 12 -19.61 14.16 -22.45
C GLU A 12 -19.78 13.09 -21.35
N ASN A 13 -20.52 12.01 -21.65
CA ASN A 13 -20.66 10.88 -20.72
C ASN A 13 -19.32 10.18 -20.48
N ALA A 14 -18.50 9.99 -21.51
CA ALA A 14 -17.16 9.42 -21.36
C ALA A 14 -16.23 10.33 -20.54
N ARG A 15 -16.39 11.66 -20.61
CA ARG A 15 -15.66 12.61 -19.74
C ARG A 15 -16.10 12.50 -18.29
N LYS A 16 -17.40 12.29 -18.01
CA LYS A 16 -17.91 12.03 -16.65
C LYS A 16 -17.37 10.70 -16.10
N ASP A 17 -17.39 9.64 -16.91
CA ASP A 17 -16.80 8.33 -16.57
C ASP A 17 -15.29 8.43 -16.36
N LYS A 18 -14.59 9.23 -17.18
CA LYS A 18 -13.17 9.51 -17.04
C LYS A 18 -12.87 10.20 -15.71
N SER A 19 -13.66 11.23 -15.34
CA SER A 19 -13.53 11.93 -14.06
C SER A 19 -13.74 10.98 -12.88
N SER A 20 -14.81 10.17 -12.91
CA SER A 20 -15.09 9.15 -11.88
C SER A 20 -13.96 8.10 -11.77
N THR A 21 -13.42 7.65 -12.89
CA THR A 21 -12.33 6.67 -12.92
C THR A 21 -11.02 7.28 -12.45
N ILE A 22 -10.73 8.54 -12.79
CA ILE A 22 -9.56 9.28 -12.27
C ILE A 22 -9.64 9.42 -10.76
N GLN A 23 -10.82 9.73 -10.21
CA GLN A 23 -11.04 9.79 -8.77
C GLN A 23 -10.80 8.42 -8.10
N LYS A 24 -11.30 7.32 -8.68
CA LYS A 24 -11.04 5.96 -8.18
C LYS A 24 -9.56 5.64 -8.17
N VAL A 25 -8.85 5.91 -9.27
CA VAL A 25 -7.39 5.71 -9.36
C VAL A 25 -6.65 6.57 -8.34
N SER A 26 -7.08 7.80 -8.10
CA SER A 26 -6.49 8.67 -7.06
C SER A 26 -6.66 8.08 -5.66
N ILE A 27 -7.86 7.57 -5.33
CA ILE A 27 -8.13 6.90 -4.04
C ILE A 27 -7.27 5.64 -3.89
N ILE A 28 -7.16 4.82 -4.94
CA ILE A 28 -6.31 3.61 -4.93
C ILE A 28 -4.85 4.00 -4.70
N ASN A 29 -4.35 5.03 -5.38
CA ASN A 29 -2.98 5.51 -5.19
C ASN A 29 -2.72 6.03 -3.76
N GLN A 30 -3.69 6.70 -3.14
CA GLN A 30 -3.61 7.10 -1.74
C GLN A 30 -3.56 5.88 -0.81
N LYS A 31 -4.38 4.85 -1.07
CA LYS A 31 -4.34 3.58 -0.32
C LYS A 31 -2.98 2.89 -0.46
N ILE A 32 -2.44 2.83 -1.68
CA ILE A 32 -1.12 2.27 -1.94
C ILE A 32 -0.04 3.03 -1.16
N HIS A 33 -0.11 4.37 -1.14
CA HIS A 33 0.83 5.19 -0.38
C HIS A 33 0.76 4.88 1.13
N LYS A 34 -0.44 4.89 1.70
CA LYS A 34 -0.68 4.54 3.11
C LYS A 34 -0.28 3.10 3.44
N GLY A 35 -0.55 2.16 2.54
CA GLY A 35 -0.10 0.78 2.70
C GLY A 35 1.44 0.64 2.72
N LYS A 36 2.16 1.40 1.89
CA LYS A 36 3.63 1.46 1.92
C LYS A 36 4.16 2.04 3.22
N GLU A 37 3.56 3.12 3.74
CA GLU A 37 3.91 3.69 5.04
C GLU A 37 3.70 2.66 6.17
N MET A 38 2.59 1.93 6.14
CA MET A 38 2.30 0.86 7.10
C MET A 38 3.34 -0.27 7.03
N ILE A 39 3.70 -0.72 5.83
CA ILE A 39 4.76 -1.74 5.65
C ILE A 39 6.08 -1.24 6.22
N GLN A 40 6.46 0.01 5.98
CA GLN A 40 7.68 0.59 6.52
C GLN A 40 7.67 0.60 8.06
N SER A 41 6.54 0.93 8.67
CA SER A 41 6.36 0.88 10.13
C SER A 41 6.51 -0.54 10.66
N LEU A 42 5.89 -1.54 10.01
CA LEU A 42 6.01 -2.95 10.38
C LEU A 42 7.45 -3.48 10.20
N MET A 43 8.17 -3.03 9.19
CA MET A 43 9.59 -3.36 9.00
C MET A 43 10.46 -2.79 10.13
N ASN A 44 10.18 -1.57 10.57
CA ASN A 44 10.86 -0.98 11.72
C ASN A 44 10.57 -1.76 13.01
N GLU A 45 9.34 -2.24 13.19
CA GLU A 45 8.96 -3.12 14.30
C GLU A 45 9.74 -4.45 14.25
N VAL A 46 9.84 -5.09 13.08
CA VAL A 46 10.66 -6.31 12.91
C VAL A 46 12.12 -6.06 13.29
N ASN A 47 12.70 -4.95 12.85
CA ASN A 47 14.09 -4.60 13.19
C ASN A 47 14.28 -4.38 14.71
N TYR A 48 13.30 -3.74 15.36
CA TYR A 48 13.29 -3.58 16.81
C TYR A 48 13.22 -4.94 17.52
N LEU A 49 12.32 -5.83 17.10
CA LEU A 49 12.19 -7.18 17.66
C LEU A 49 13.48 -7.98 17.48
N ASP A 50 14.14 -7.88 16.32
CA ASP A 50 15.44 -8.50 16.07
C ASP A 50 16.52 -8.01 17.04
N GLY A 51 16.52 -6.71 17.32
CA GLY A 51 17.41 -6.13 18.32
C GLY A 51 17.16 -6.69 19.73
N GLN A 52 15.90 -6.84 20.13
CA GLN A 52 15.52 -7.42 21.42
C GLN A 52 15.89 -8.92 21.51
N ILE A 53 15.61 -9.67 20.44
CA ILE A 53 15.97 -11.10 20.36
C ILE A 53 17.48 -11.27 20.52
N LYS A 54 18.30 -10.55 19.75
CA LYS A 54 19.77 -10.61 19.84
C LYS A 54 20.28 -10.27 21.25
N LYS A 55 19.70 -9.23 21.87
CA LYS A 55 20.04 -8.85 23.24
C LYS A 55 19.73 -9.97 24.23
N ASN A 56 18.54 -10.56 24.16
CA ASN A 56 18.13 -11.63 25.07
C ASN A 56 18.93 -12.91 24.82
N GLU A 57 19.27 -13.23 23.57
CA GLU A 57 20.19 -14.35 23.24
C GLU A 57 21.59 -14.16 23.85
N SER A 58 22.14 -12.94 23.79
CA SER A 58 23.41 -12.62 24.40
C SER A 58 23.37 -12.79 25.92
N VAL A 59 22.31 -12.32 26.58
CA VAL A 59 22.11 -12.49 28.01
C VAL A 59 21.96 -13.98 28.37
N LYS A 60 21.15 -14.71 27.59
CA LYS A 60 20.99 -16.16 27.74
C LYS A 60 22.33 -16.90 27.69
N TYR A 61 23.13 -16.60 26.65
CA TYR A 61 24.46 -17.21 26.50
C TYR A 61 25.37 -16.91 27.70
N GLY A 62 25.37 -15.66 28.20
CA GLY A 62 26.09 -15.28 29.41
C GLY A 62 25.66 -16.09 30.63
N LEU A 63 24.37 -16.19 30.89
CA LEU A 63 23.81 -16.96 32.01
C LEU A 63 24.08 -18.47 31.88
N GLU A 64 24.03 -19.05 30.70
CA GLU A 64 24.37 -20.45 30.43
C GLU A 64 25.86 -20.72 30.74
N SER A 65 26.74 -19.81 30.30
CA SER A 65 28.18 -19.89 30.61
C SER A 65 28.46 -19.78 32.12
N ASP A 66 27.79 -18.84 32.80
CA ASP A 66 27.94 -18.68 34.27
C ASP A 66 27.42 -19.89 35.02
N LYS A 67 26.26 -20.41 34.64
CA LYS A 67 25.68 -21.63 35.19
C LYS A 67 26.64 -22.80 35.04
N GLN A 68 27.24 -22.98 33.87
CA GLN A 68 28.21 -24.06 33.62
C GLN A 68 29.43 -23.94 34.52
N ARG A 69 29.99 -22.75 34.68
CA ARG A 69 31.12 -22.50 35.61
C ARG A 69 30.76 -22.79 37.06
N MET A 70 29.56 -22.37 37.49
CA MET A 70 29.06 -22.65 38.84
C MET A 70 28.92 -24.16 39.09
N LEU A 71 28.35 -24.89 38.12
CA LEU A 71 28.17 -26.33 38.20
C LEU A 71 29.53 -27.08 38.27
N GLU A 72 30.51 -26.68 37.46
CA GLU A 72 31.84 -27.25 37.47
C GLU A 72 32.54 -27.03 38.82
N PHE A 73 32.46 -25.81 39.34
CA PHE A 73 33.02 -25.49 40.64
C PHE A 73 32.31 -26.28 41.75
N TYR A 74 30.99 -26.31 41.74
CA TYR A 74 30.17 -27.02 42.70
C TYR A 74 30.46 -28.54 42.66
N SER A 75 30.56 -29.12 41.47
CA SER A 75 30.87 -30.57 41.32
C SER A 75 32.23 -30.94 41.89
N LYS A 76 33.26 -30.10 41.65
CA LYS A 76 34.60 -30.29 42.26
C LYS A 76 34.53 -30.21 43.78
N MET A 77 33.81 -29.22 44.30
CA MET A 77 33.64 -29.06 45.74
C MET A 77 32.92 -30.27 46.38
N VAL A 78 31.83 -30.73 45.74
CA VAL A 78 31.08 -31.92 46.19
C VAL A 78 31.97 -33.17 46.15
N TYR A 79 32.75 -33.36 45.08
CA TYR A 79 33.65 -34.48 44.93
C TYR A 79 34.75 -34.50 46.04
N GLU A 80 35.39 -33.38 46.31
CA GLU A 80 36.39 -33.26 47.36
C GLU A 80 35.79 -33.49 48.79
N THR A 81 34.56 -32.99 49.00
CA THR A 81 33.80 -33.19 50.22
C THR A 81 33.42 -34.68 50.41
N TRP A 82 32.99 -35.34 49.33
CA TRP A 82 32.60 -36.74 49.30
C TRP A 82 33.83 -37.63 49.57
N LYS A 83 34.96 -37.33 48.95
CA LYS A 83 36.23 -38.05 49.19
C LYS A 83 36.69 -38.04 50.67
N LYS A 84 36.31 -36.94 51.37
CA LYS A 84 36.60 -36.77 52.82
C LYS A 84 35.35 -37.02 53.68
N ARG A 85 34.44 -37.92 53.25
CA ARG A 85 33.08 -38.08 53.80
C ARG A 85 33.03 -38.78 55.17
N ASN A 86 34.08 -39.52 55.61
CA ASN A 86 34.05 -40.18 56.89
C ASN A 86 33.88 -39.15 58.02
N GLU A 87 32.77 -39.26 58.76
CA GLU A 87 32.54 -38.39 59.93
C GLU A 87 33.67 -38.46 60.93
N SER A 88 34.28 -39.66 61.09
CA SER A 88 35.47 -39.86 61.85
C SER A 88 36.63 -38.99 61.38
N ASP A 89 36.80 -38.80 60.02
CA ASP A 89 37.90 -38.00 59.47
C ASP A 89 37.73 -36.52 59.78
N LYS A 90 36.51 -36.02 59.80
CA LYS A 90 36.20 -34.62 60.17
C LYS A 90 36.50 -34.38 61.66
N LEU A 91 36.04 -35.28 62.51
CA LEU A 91 36.30 -35.20 63.93
C LEU A 91 37.80 -35.37 64.24
N ILE A 92 38.47 -36.35 63.63
CA ILE A 92 39.91 -36.53 63.72
C ILE A 92 40.63 -35.27 63.25
N TYR A 93 40.24 -34.65 62.14
CA TYR A 93 40.86 -33.43 61.64
C TYR A 93 40.70 -32.23 62.59
N ILE A 94 39.55 -32.08 63.25
CA ILE A 94 39.32 -31.04 64.26
C ILE A 94 40.15 -31.36 65.55
N PHE A 95 40.07 -32.58 66.03
CA PHE A 95 40.73 -32.99 67.32
C PHE A 95 42.23 -33.25 67.21
N SER A 96 42.77 -33.47 66.00
CA SER A 96 44.22 -33.56 65.76
C SER A 96 44.91 -32.19 65.76
N SER A 97 44.24 -31.14 66.14
CA SER A 97 44.80 -29.80 66.24
C SER A 97 45.69 -29.66 67.49
N SER A 98 46.75 -28.87 67.35
CA SER A 98 47.71 -28.62 68.44
C SER A 98 47.22 -27.65 69.53
N SER A 99 46.11 -26.98 69.29
CA SER A 99 45.49 -26.00 70.22
C SER A 99 43.96 -25.90 69.99
N PHE A 100 43.23 -25.47 71.03
CA PHE A 100 41.81 -25.21 70.98
C PHE A 100 41.48 -24.14 69.93
N SER A 101 42.27 -23.07 69.82
CA SER A 101 42.09 -22.03 68.82
C SER A 101 42.17 -22.61 67.41
N GLN A 102 43.05 -23.53 67.12
CA GLN A 102 43.17 -24.19 65.83
C GLN A 102 42.01 -25.14 65.57
N ALA A 103 41.51 -25.87 66.58
CA ALA A 103 40.30 -26.70 66.45
C ALA A 103 39.10 -25.88 66.12
N TYR A 104 38.91 -24.73 66.78
CA TYR A 104 37.81 -23.80 66.50
C TYR A 104 37.89 -23.18 65.07
N ALA A 105 39.08 -22.79 64.62
CA ALA A 105 39.28 -22.28 63.27
C ALA A 105 38.94 -23.36 62.21
N ARG A 106 39.32 -24.63 62.42
CA ARG A 106 38.96 -25.75 61.53
C ARG A 106 37.45 -26.02 61.50
N TYR A 107 36.81 -25.97 62.68
CA TYR A 107 35.32 -26.06 62.73
C TYR A 107 34.62 -24.93 61.95
N LYS A 108 35.07 -23.70 62.19
CA LYS A 108 34.55 -22.54 61.47
C LYS A 108 34.79 -22.63 59.97
N TYR A 109 35.88 -23.20 59.53
CA TYR A 109 36.13 -23.46 58.10
C TYR A 109 35.07 -24.40 57.49
N PHE A 110 34.71 -25.51 58.20
CA PHE A 110 33.66 -26.39 57.72
C PHE A 110 32.28 -25.69 57.65
N GLU A 111 31.91 -24.88 58.62
CA GLU A 111 30.71 -24.10 58.63
C GLU A 111 30.67 -23.14 57.43
N GLN A 112 31.78 -22.43 57.17
CA GLN A 112 31.89 -21.53 55.98
C GLN A 112 31.76 -22.29 54.66
N VAL A 113 32.34 -23.49 54.55
CA VAL A 113 32.22 -24.33 53.34
C VAL A 113 30.78 -24.78 53.12
N GLN A 114 30.05 -25.15 54.18
CA GLN A 114 28.63 -25.50 54.07
C GLN A 114 27.78 -24.32 53.65
N ASP A 115 27.99 -23.15 54.24
CA ASP A 115 27.25 -21.94 53.89
C ASP A 115 27.55 -21.49 52.46
N TYR A 116 28.80 -21.60 52.04
CA TYR A 116 29.19 -21.34 50.65
C TYR A 116 28.51 -22.30 49.68
N SER A 117 28.48 -23.60 50.02
CA SER A 117 27.81 -24.63 49.23
C SER A 117 26.32 -24.31 49.05
N LYS A 118 25.62 -23.97 50.15
CA LYS A 118 24.19 -23.58 50.11
C LYS A 118 23.96 -22.35 49.19
N ARG A 119 24.80 -21.32 49.32
CA ARG A 119 24.74 -20.13 48.47
C ARG A 119 24.95 -20.46 46.98
N GLN A 120 25.88 -21.37 46.66
CA GLN A 120 26.12 -21.78 45.27
C GLN A 120 24.90 -22.50 44.67
N ILE A 121 24.24 -23.38 45.44
CA ILE A 121 23.00 -24.03 45.00
C ILE A 121 21.92 -22.98 44.71
N GLN A 122 21.69 -22.04 45.63
CA GLN A 122 20.71 -20.96 45.45
C GLN A 122 21.00 -20.11 44.21
N LEU A 123 22.27 -19.78 43.94
CA LEU A 123 22.67 -19.03 42.76
C LEU A 123 22.42 -19.83 41.47
N ILE A 124 22.65 -21.12 41.46
CA ILE A 124 22.38 -22.00 40.32
C ILE A 124 20.87 -22.06 40.05
N GLU A 125 20.04 -22.19 41.09
CA GLU A 125 18.58 -22.18 41.01
C GLU A 125 18.07 -20.84 40.44
N GLN A 126 18.50 -19.71 41.00
CA GLN A 126 18.15 -18.38 40.51
C GLN A 126 18.55 -18.15 39.03
N THR A 127 19.74 -18.64 38.66
CA THR A 127 20.20 -18.57 37.26
C THR A 127 19.32 -19.42 36.35
N ASN A 128 18.89 -20.59 36.81
CA ASN A 128 18.00 -21.48 36.08
C ASN A 128 16.60 -20.85 35.89
N ASP A 129 16.06 -20.19 36.91
CA ASP A 129 14.79 -19.46 36.84
C ASP A 129 14.90 -18.29 35.85
N SER A 130 16.00 -17.55 35.90
CA SER A 130 16.29 -16.46 34.96
C SER A 130 16.38 -16.97 33.51
N LEU A 131 17.06 -18.09 33.27
CA LEU A 131 17.12 -18.76 31.97
C LEU A 131 15.73 -19.18 31.48
N THR A 132 14.89 -19.70 32.36
CA THR A 132 13.52 -20.08 32.04
C THR A 132 12.68 -18.86 31.63
N ALA A 133 12.83 -17.76 32.38
CA ALA A 133 12.14 -16.50 32.06
C ALA A 133 12.58 -15.94 30.70
N ILE A 134 13.88 -15.89 30.42
CA ILE A 134 14.43 -15.43 29.15
C ILE A 134 13.98 -16.30 27.97
N ASN A 135 13.97 -17.63 28.14
CA ASN A 135 13.50 -18.54 27.11
C ASN A 135 12.01 -18.31 26.78
N ARG A 136 11.18 -18.05 27.78
CA ARG A 136 9.75 -17.66 27.55
C ARG A 136 9.64 -16.34 26.81
N GLU A 137 10.44 -15.36 27.18
CA GLU A 137 10.46 -14.04 26.52
C GLU A 137 10.91 -14.17 25.06
N LEU A 138 12.00 -14.87 24.78
CA LEU A 138 12.48 -15.16 23.43
C LEU A 138 11.40 -15.84 22.58
N SER A 139 10.69 -16.83 23.12
CA SER A 139 9.61 -17.51 22.41
C SER A 139 8.49 -16.54 22.02
N LYS A 140 8.09 -15.64 22.91
CA LYS A 140 7.08 -14.60 22.61
C LYS A 140 7.55 -13.65 21.53
N LEU A 141 8.79 -13.17 21.60
CA LEU A 141 9.35 -12.25 20.61
C LEU A 141 9.44 -12.88 19.23
N ILE A 142 9.82 -14.16 19.13
CA ILE A 142 9.90 -14.91 17.88
C ILE A 142 8.50 -15.07 17.25
N ILE A 143 7.50 -15.40 18.05
CA ILE A 143 6.10 -15.52 17.60
C ILE A 143 5.63 -14.15 17.07
N LEU A 144 5.79 -13.08 17.85
CA LEU A 144 5.39 -11.74 17.47
C LEU A 144 6.08 -11.28 16.16
N LYS A 145 7.39 -11.56 16.02
CA LYS A 145 8.12 -11.29 14.78
C LYS A 145 7.52 -12.03 13.59
N SER A 146 7.20 -13.31 13.74
CA SER A 146 6.59 -14.13 12.69
C SER A 146 5.21 -13.60 12.28
N GLU A 147 4.39 -13.20 13.24
CA GLU A 147 3.08 -12.58 12.99
C GLU A 147 3.23 -11.24 12.25
N THR A 148 4.18 -10.40 12.66
CA THR A 148 4.45 -9.12 11.99
C THR A 148 4.94 -9.33 10.56
N GLN A 149 5.81 -10.31 10.31
CA GLN A 149 6.23 -10.68 8.95
C GLN A 149 5.07 -11.20 8.09
N SER A 150 4.16 -11.97 8.66
CA SER A 150 2.94 -12.41 7.98
C SER A 150 2.04 -11.24 7.59
N LYS A 151 1.87 -10.24 8.47
CA LYS A 151 1.16 -9.00 8.17
C LYS A 151 1.79 -8.23 7.01
N ILE A 152 3.13 -8.11 6.98
CA ILE A 152 3.86 -7.47 5.87
C ILE A 152 3.56 -8.18 4.55
N THR A 153 3.62 -9.50 4.52
CA THR A 153 3.34 -10.31 3.33
C THR A 153 1.90 -10.11 2.85
N SER A 154 0.94 -10.13 3.76
CA SER A 154 -0.47 -9.87 3.46
C SER A 154 -0.69 -8.48 2.86
N GLN A 155 -0.12 -7.45 3.46
CA GLN A 155 -0.19 -6.07 2.98
C GLN A 155 0.47 -5.90 1.60
N ASN A 156 1.64 -6.50 1.36
CA ASN A 156 2.27 -6.49 0.05
C ASN A 156 1.37 -7.11 -1.03
N ASN A 157 0.76 -8.25 -0.75
CA ASN A 157 -0.16 -8.91 -1.66
C ASN A 157 -1.41 -8.06 -1.95
N GLN A 158 -1.89 -7.31 -0.96
CA GLN A 158 -2.97 -6.37 -1.13
C GLN A 158 -2.55 -5.19 -2.03
N LEU A 159 -1.38 -4.59 -1.79
CA LEU A 159 -0.86 -3.50 -2.62
C LEU A 159 -0.67 -3.89 -4.08
N ILE A 160 -0.20 -5.12 -4.35
CA ILE A 160 -0.07 -5.65 -5.71
C ILE A 160 -1.44 -5.73 -6.39
N ARG A 161 -2.47 -6.22 -5.68
CA ARG A 161 -3.84 -6.28 -6.21
C ARG A 161 -4.38 -4.89 -6.52
N GLU A 162 -4.25 -3.93 -5.60
CA GLU A 162 -4.70 -2.55 -5.78
C GLU A 162 -3.96 -1.87 -6.96
N GLN A 163 -2.64 -2.11 -7.11
CA GLN A 163 -1.87 -1.61 -8.24
C GLN A 163 -2.35 -2.17 -9.58
N ASN A 164 -2.65 -3.46 -9.63
CA ASN A 164 -3.17 -4.10 -10.84
C ASN A 164 -4.57 -3.58 -11.18
N GLU A 165 -5.42 -3.37 -10.19
CA GLU A 165 -6.74 -2.77 -10.36
C GLU A 165 -6.64 -1.35 -10.95
N ALA A 166 -5.77 -0.52 -10.39
CA ALA A 166 -5.53 0.83 -10.92
C ALA A 166 -5.05 0.81 -12.37
N ASN A 167 -4.11 -0.09 -12.69
CA ASN A 167 -3.59 -0.25 -14.06
C ASN A 167 -4.68 -0.69 -15.03
N THR A 168 -5.59 -1.58 -14.64
CA THR A 168 -6.74 -2.01 -15.44
C THR A 168 -7.67 -0.84 -15.74
N TYR A 169 -8.04 -0.05 -14.74
CA TYR A 169 -8.87 1.15 -14.95
C TYR A 169 -8.22 2.14 -15.91
N ILE A 170 -6.91 2.37 -15.80
CA ILE A 170 -6.16 3.25 -16.71
C ILE A 170 -6.17 2.70 -18.15
N ALA A 171 -5.95 1.39 -18.31
CA ALA A 171 -5.95 0.75 -19.62
C ALA A 171 -7.31 0.84 -20.30
N ASP A 172 -8.39 0.58 -19.57
CA ASP A 172 -9.76 0.67 -20.08
C ASP A 172 -10.13 2.11 -20.50
N LEU A 173 -9.71 3.11 -19.71
CA LEU A 173 -9.88 4.50 -20.08
C LEU A 173 -9.19 4.85 -21.40
N LYS A 174 -7.91 4.45 -21.53
CA LYS A 174 -7.14 4.70 -22.76
C LYS A 174 -7.77 4.04 -23.98
N LYS A 175 -8.30 2.82 -23.81
CA LYS A 175 -8.99 2.09 -24.88
C LYS A 175 -10.27 2.81 -25.32
N LYS A 176 -11.13 3.19 -24.37
CA LYS A 176 -12.36 3.95 -24.65
C LYS A 176 -12.07 5.29 -25.32
N GLU A 177 -11.10 6.04 -24.83
CA GLU A 177 -10.67 7.33 -25.41
C GLU A 177 -10.21 7.16 -26.87
N LYS A 178 -9.38 6.16 -27.15
CA LYS A 178 -8.90 5.85 -28.51
C LYS A 178 -10.03 5.48 -29.46
N GLU A 179 -10.99 4.68 -29.02
CA GLU A 179 -12.17 4.29 -29.82
C GLU A 179 -13.07 5.50 -30.16
N LEU A 180 -13.30 6.36 -29.18
CA LEU A 180 -14.10 7.58 -29.38
C LEU A 180 -13.44 8.58 -30.36
N LEU A 181 -12.11 8.78 -30.20
CA LEU A 181 -11.35 9.63 -31.12
C LEU A 181 -11.37 9.08 -32.56
N ARG A 182 -11.31 7.76 -32.70
CA ARG A 182 -11.36 7.09 -33.98
C ARG A 182 -12.73 7.31 -34.67
N LYS A 183 -13.84 7.13 -33.93
CA LYS A 183 -15.19 7.39 -34.41
C LYS A 183 -15.38 8.87 -34.80
N LEU A 184 -14.93 9.78 -33.93
CA LEU A 184 -15.01 11.23 -34.22
C LEU A 184 -14.25 11.60 -35.50
N ASN A 185 -13.04 11.09 -35.72
CA ASN A 185 -12.28 11.37 -36.94
C ASN A 185 -12.95 10.82 -38.20
N ILE A 186 -13.62 9.67 -38.12
CA ILE A 186 -14.39 9.12 -39.25
C ILE A 186 -15.56 10.06 -39.58
N GLU A 187 -16.30 10.50 -38.57
CA GLU A 187 -17.44 11.40 -38.77
C GLU A 187 -17.04 12.78 -39.34
N ILE A 188 -15.95 13.35 -38.86
CA ILE A 188 -15.37 14.58 -39.40
C ILE A 188 -15.05 14.41 -40.90
N LYS A 189 -14.39 13.32 -41.29
CA LYS A 189 -14.08 13.03 -42.70
C LYS A 189 -15.32 12.83 -43.54
N ASN A 190 -16.34 12.14 -43.05
CA ASN A 190 -17.60 11.95 -43.71
C ASN A 190 -18.29 13.31 -43.93
N ARG A 191 -18.33 14.16 -42.89
CA ARG A 191 -18.89 15.51 -42.99
C ARG A 191 -18.19 16.35 -44.06
N GLU A 192 -16.86 16.30 -44.11
CA GLU A 192 -16.11 17.02 -45.17
C GLU A 192 -16.40 16.49 -46.57
N ARG A 193 -16.55 15.15 -46.71
CA ARG A 193 -16.96 14.56 -48.01
C ARG A 193 -18.34 15.04 -48.41
N PHE A 194 -19.34 14.96 -47.56
CA PHE A 194 -20.69 15.43 -47.86
C PHE A 194 -20.71 16.92 -48.17
N LYS A 195 -19.94 17.75 -47.45
CA LYS A 195 -19.83 19.18 -47.78
C LYS A 195 -19.29 19.41 -49.19
N LYS A 196 -18.21 18.70 -49.56
CA LYS A 196 -17.64 18.79 -50.92
C LYS A 196 -18.59 18.27 -52.00
N GLU A 197 -19.36 17.21 -51.73
CA GLU A 197 -20.37 16.71 -52.66
C GLU A 197 -21.52 17.69 -52.84
N LEU A 198 -22.00 18.28 -51.73
CA LEU A 198 -23.03 19.32 -51.76
C LEU A 198 -22.56 20.56 -52.57
N GLU A 199 -21.35 21.04 -52.37
CA GLU A 199 -20.75 22.14 -53.11
C GLU A 199 -20.67 21.83 -54.61
N LYS A 200 -20.29 20.58 -54.98
CA LYS A 200 -20.29 20.13 -56.37
C LYS A 200 -21.69 20.09 -56.97
N LEU A 201 -22.69 19.61 -56.24
CA LEU A 201 -24.08 19.58 -56.69
C LEU A 201 -24.64 20.99 -56.89
N ILE A 202 -24.39 21.90 -55.95
CA ILE A 202 -24.79 23.32 -56.09
C ILE A 202 -24.12 23.95 -57.31
N ALA A 203 -22.81 23.73 -57.52
CA ALA A 203 -22.09 24.24 -58.68
C ALA A 203 -22.62 23.65 -60.02
N ALA A 204 -22.96 22.34 -60.00
CA ALA A 204 -23.57 21.71 -61.20
C ALA A 204 -24.98 22.24 -61.54
N GLN A 205 -25.76 22.48 -60.48
CA GLN A 205 -27.11 23.11 -60.63
C GLN A 205 -27.02 24.55 -61.15
N ALA A 206 -26.05 25.32 -60.58
CA ALA A 206 -25.77 26.68 -61.05
C ALA A 206 -25.32 26.74 -62.54
N LYS A 207 -24.55 25.74 -62.98
CA LYS A 207 -24.18 25.61 -64.43
C LYS A 207 -25.35 25.22 -65.33
N LYS A 208 -26.28 24.38 -64.85
CA LYS A 208 -27.50 24.00 -65.61
C LYS A 208 -28.51 25.13 -65.73
N SER A 209 -28.57 26.04 -64.78
CA SER A 209 -29.48 27.18 -64.79
C SER A 209 -29.06 28.37 -65.69
N GLY A 210 -27.94 28.23 -66.44
CA GLY A 210 -27.54 29.14 -67.50
C GLY A 210 -27.24 30.58 -67.10
N SER A 211 -27.00 30.84 -65.81
CA SER A 211 -26.68 32.17 -65.30
C SER A 211 -25.18 32.38 -65.21
N LYS A 212 -24.65 33.28 -66.04
CA LYS A 212 -23.26 33.74 -66.04
C LYS A 212 -22.88 34.57 -64.78
N ASN A 213 -23.88 34.89 -63.96
CA ASN A 213 -23.66 35.56 -62.67
C ASN A 213 -24.20 34.69 -61.54
N SER A 214 -23.44 34.44 -60.51
CA SER A 214 -23.75 33.68 -59.33
C SER A 214 -24.81 34.32 -58.42
N THR A 215 -25.95 34.70 -59.00
CA THR A 215 -27.08 35.16 -58.24
C THR A 215 -28.17 34.10 -58.34
N TYR A 216 -28.47 33.46 -57.28
CA TYR A 216 -29.63 32.60 -57.07
C TYR A 216 -30.83 33.31 -57.68
N LYS A 217 -31.46 32.75 -58.72
CA LYS A 217 -32.75 33.28 -59.16
C LYS A 217 -33.78 32.93 -58.09
N LEU A 218 -34.06 33.91 -57.27
CA LEU A 218 -35.15 33.88 -56.31
C LEU A 218 -36.42 33.43 -56.97
N THR A 219 -37.19 32.55 -56.39
CA THR A 219 -38.57 32.30 -56.81
C THR A 219 -39.38 33.59 -56.72
N PRO A 220 -40.47 33.73 -57.43
CA PRO A 220 -41.31 34.95 -57.36
C PRO A 220 -41.69 35.32 -55.91
N GLU A 221 -41.85 34.32 -55.03
CA GLU A 221 -42.16 34.50 -53.60
C GLU A 221 -40.93 34.94 -52.81
N GLU A 222 -39.77 34.38 -53.11
CA GLU A 222 -38.48 34.78 -52.51
C GLU A 222 -38.04 36.16 -52.91
N LYS A 223 -38.44 36.59 -54.15
CA LYS A 223 -38.17 37.92 -54.63
C LYS A 223 -39.03 38.96 -53.91
N LEU A 224 -40.33 38.68 -53.68
CA LEU A 224 -41.23 39.51 -52.87
C LEU A 224 -40.70 39.70 -51.43
N ILE A 225 -40.13 38.67 -50.86
CA ILE A 225 -39.54 38.70 -49.49
C ILE A 225 -38.22 39.48 -49.50
N SER A 226 -37.39 39.34 -50.53
CA SER A 226 -36.10 40.02 -50.68
C SER A 226 -36.23 41.53 -50.97
N ASP A 227 -37.14 41.91 -51.77
CA ASP A 227 -37.30 43.32 -52.19
C ASP A 227 -37.85 44.24 -51.08
N ASP A 228 -38.42 43.65 -50.00
CA ASP A 228 -38.98 44.42 -48.89
C ASP A 228 -38.56 43.94 -47.53
N PHE A 229 -37.28 43.46 -47.40
CA PHE A 229 -36.72 42.90 -46.21
C PHE A 229 -36.89 43.81 -44.99
N ALA A 230 -36.75 45.12 -45.17
CA ALA A 230 -36.92 46.09 -44.09
C ALA A 230 -38.34 46.15 -43.52
N LYS A 231 -39.39 45.95 -44.40
CA LYS A 231 -40.79 45.91 -44.00
C LYS A 231 -41.25 44.57 -43.45
N ASN A 232 -40.43 43.51 -43.67
CA ASN A 232 -40.70 42.15 -43.21
C ASN A 232 -40.06 41.83 -41.84
N ARG A 233 -39.54 42.82 -41.18
CA ARG A 233 -38.97 42.66 -39.82
C ARG A 233 -40.03 42.08 -38.88
N GLY A 234 -39.76 40.84 -38.35
CA GLY A 234 -40.65 40.14 -37.44
C GLY A 234 -41.84 39.39 -38.10
N LYS A 235 -41.97 39.42 -39.47
CA LYS A 235 -43.02 38.73 -40.20
C LYS A 235 -42.50 37.62 -41.13
N LEU A 236 -41.21 37.36 -41.14
CA LEU A 236 -40.62 36.30 -41.92
C LEU A 236 -41.11 34.93 -41.46
N PRO A 237 -41.59 34.07 -42.36
CA PRO A 237 -42.00 32.73 -42.02
C PRO A 237 -40.78 31.94 -41.50
N TRP A 238 -41.01 31.01 -40.59
CA TRP A 238 -39.98 30.13 -40.14
C TRP A 238 -39.37 29.33 -41.31
N PRO A 239 -38.05 29.19 -41.38
CA PRO A 239 -37.41 28.51 -42.51
C PRO A 239 -37.67 26.98 -42.54
N VAL A 240 -38.40 26.46 -41.58
CA VAL A 240 -38.85 25.07 -41.48
C VAL A 240 -40.29 25.02 -40.93
N GLU A 241 -41.11 24.13 -41.44
CA GLU A 241 -42.49 23.95 -40.96
C GLU A 241 -42.60 23.42 -39.53
N GLN A 242 -41.60 22.65 -39.11
CA GLN A 242 -41.48 22.13 -37.73
C GLN A 242 -40.00 22.16 -37.30
N GLY A 243 -39.72 22.85 -36.21
CA GLY A 243 -38.36 22.93 -35.64
C GLY A 243 -38.34 23.63 -34.30
N PHE A 244 -37.22 23.50 -33.60
CA PHE A 244 -36.94 24.26 -32.38
C PHE A 244 -35.62 25.03 -32.53
N VAL A 245 -35.53 26.16 -31.85
CA VAL A 245 -34.32 26.99 -31.84
C VAL A 245 -33.27 26.31 -30.99
N SER A 246 -32.21 25.78 -31.59
CA SER A 246 -31.09 25.16 -30.89
C SER A 246 -30.12 26.18 -30.29
N GLU A 247 -29.96 27.34 -30.93
CA GLU A 247 -29.13 28.45 -30.47
C GLU A 247 -29.80 29.79 -30.81
N LYS A 248 -29.81 30.72 -29.84
CA LYS A 248 -30.30 32.10 -30.09
C LYS A 248 -29.16 32.95 -30.64
N PHE A 249 -29.51 33.90 -31.53
CA PHE A 249 -28.54 34.87 -32.03
C PHE A 249 -28.01 35.75 -30.89
N GLY A 250 -26.69 35.78 -30.70
CA GLY A 250 -25.97 36.52 -29.64
C GLY A 250 -24.69 35.81 -29.19
N VAL A 251 -23.90 36.47 -28.38
CA VAL A 251 -22.68 35.90 -27.80
C VAL A 251 -23.10 34.87 -26.74
N ASN A 252 -22.91 33.59 -27.02
CA ASN A 252 -23.01 32.53 -26.00
C ASN A 252 -21.71 32.56 -25.23
N VAL A 253 -21.74 32.97 -23.93
CA VAL A 253 -20.64 32.94 -22.97
C VAL A 253 -20.52 31.54 -22.42
#